data_3d843b468b439321a48d9dc18b33a74f
#
_entry.id   3d843b468b439321a48d9dc18b33a74f
#
_cell.length_a   1.000
_cell.length_b   1.000
_cell.length_c   1.000
_cell.angle_alpha   90.00
_cell.angle_beta   90.00
_cell.angle_gamma   90.00
#
_symmetry.space_group_name_H-M   'P 1'
#
loop_
_entity.id
_entity.type
_entity.pdbx_description
1 polymer ?
#
loop_
_entity_poly.entity_id
_entity_poly.type
_entity_poly.pdbx_seq_one_letter_code
_entity_poly.pdbx_strand_id
1 'polypeptide(L)'
;MSLKNAMTADFLRSAYGGESMAHIRYLVWAESAEKNGFPNIGRLFRAISYAEWVHARNHFNVLKDQVGDATVAAGGVFGLTNIVENLQGAFDGEVHEIDQMYPVYLETARFQEEKDAERSFHYALSAEKEHAKLFKKAQDLAKQDKDTDNSKIYVCPICGFTVEEEAPEKCPICGVKKDLFKEF
;
A
#
# COMPACT_ATOMS: atom_id res chain seq x y z
N MET A 1 2.85 -5.32 -23.38
CA MET A 1 1.96 -4.85 -24.48
C MET A 1 1.47 -3.47 -24.09
N SER A 2 1.18 -2.56 -25.02
CA SER A 2 0.63 -1.25 -24.65
C SER A 2 -0.82 -1.41 -24.18
N LEU A 3 -1.18 -0.72 -23.09
CA LEU A 3 -2.53 -0.67 -22.53
C LEU A 3 -3.52 -0.12 -23.58
N LYS A 4 -4.63 -0.80 -23.82
CA LYS A 4 -5.56 -0.48 -24.90
C LYS A 4 -6.90 0.07 -24.41
N ASN A 5 -7.32 -0.33 -23.20
CA ASN A 5 -8.65 -0.05 -22.70
C ASN A 5 -8.68 1.16 -21.79
N ALA A 6 -9.48 2.16 -22.14
CA ALA A 6 -9.57 3.42 -21.40
C ALA A 6 -10.04 3.23 -19.95
N MET A 7 -10.99 2.32 -19.69
CA MET A 7 -11.50 2.06 -18.35
C MET A 7 -10.41 1.50 -17.43
N THR A 8 -9.61 0.53 -17.88
CA THR A 8 -8.47 0.04 -17.10
C THR A 8 -7.41 1.12 -16.92
N ALA A 9 -7.18 1.99 -17.92
CA ALA A 9 -6.28 3.13 -17.77
C ALA A 9 -6.75 4.10 -16.68
N ASP A 10 -8.04 4.40 -16.62
CA ASP A 10 -8.61 5.30 -15.60
C ASP A 10 -8.55 4.68 -14.20
N PHE A 11 -8.76 3.37 -14.07
CA PHE A 11 -8.58 2.67 -12.80
C PHE A 11 -7.11 2.67 -12.34
N LEU A 12 -6.15 2.49 -13.24
CA LEU A 12 -4.73 2.62 -12.91
C LEU A 12 -4.36 4.04 -12.46
N ARG A 13 -4.92 5.07 -13.09
CA ARG A 13 -4.71 6.47 -12.67
C ARG A 13 -5.32 6.73 -11.30
N SER A 14 -6.54 6.24 -11.06
CA SER A 14 -7.22 6.36 -9.77
C SER A 14 -6.43 5.67 -8.66
N ALA A 15 -6.02 4.41 -8.87
CA ALA A 15 -5.16 3.67 -7.95
C ALA A 15 -3.84 4.41 -7.70
N TYR A 16 -3.12 4.82 -8.75
CA TYR A 16 -1.90 5.62 -8.62
C TYR A 16 -2.09 6.86 -7.73
N GLY A 17 -3.22 7.56 -7.90
CA GLY A 17 -3.55 8.72 -7.08
C GLY A 17 -3.78 8.37 -5.60
N GLY A 18 -4.53 7.30 -5.33
CA GLY A 18 -4.79 6.79 -3.99
C GLY A 18 -3.50 6.40 -3.26
N GLU A 19 -2.69 5.55 -3.90
CA GLU A 19 -1.41 5.09 -3.36
C GLU A 19 -0.40 6.23 -3.13
N SER A 20 -0.36 7.21 -4.05
CA SER A 20 0.50 8.39 -3.88
C SER A 20 0.09 9.22 -2.67
N MET A 21 -1.21 9.37 -2.43
CA MET A 21 -1.73 10.05 -1.24
C MET A 21 -1.44 9.25 0.03
N ALA A 22 -1.65 7.92 0.02
CA ALA A 22 -1.37 7.03 1.14
C ALA A 22 0.12 7.07 1.50
N HIS A 23 1.01 7.00 0.51
CA HIS A 23 2.45 7.14 0.69
C HIS A 23 2.81 8.39 1.50
N ILE A 24 2.35 9.56 1.08
CA ILE A 24 2.66 10.82 1.79
C ILE A 24 1.97 10.89 3.15
N ARG A 25 0.71 10.49 3.24
CA ARG A 25 -0.07 10.48 4.48
C ARG A 25 0.63 9.63 5.55
N TYR A 26 1.09 8.44 5.21
CA TYR A 26 1.77 7.54 6.15
C TYR A 26 3.13 8.10 6.60
N LEU A 27 3.86 8.84 5.76
CA LEU A 27 5.06 9.57 6.21
C LEU A 27 4.73 10.63 7.26
N VAL A 28 3.67 11.41 7.05
CA VAL A 28 3.22 12.44 8.02
C VAL A 28 2.77 11.79 9.33
N TRP A 29 2.02 10.69 9.26
CA TRP A 29 1.59 9.97 10.45
C TRP A 29 2.74 9.25 11.17
N ALA A 30 3.77 8.78 10.44
CA ALA A 30 4.99 8.25 11.02
C ALA A 30 5.70 9.30 11.90
N GLU A 31 5.91 10.51 11.37
CA GLU A 31 6.53 11.60 12.12
C GLU A 31 5.72 11.97 13.38
N SER A 32 4.39 11.95 13.27
CA SER A 32 3.51 12.19 14.41
C SER A 32 3.63 11.08 15.46
N ALA A 33 3.63 9.82 15.05
CA ALA A 33 3.81 8.67 15.95
C ALA A 33 5.13 8.76 16.72
N GLU A 34 6.24 9.01 16.02
CA GLU A 34 7.57 9.15 16.61
C GLU A 34 7.62 10.29 17.65
N LYS A 35 7.06 11.45 17.34
CA LYS A 35 7.00 12.62 18.23
C LYS A 35 6.15 12.36 19.48
N ASN A 36 5.17 11.47 19.40
CA ASN A 36 4.25 11.14 20.50
C ASN A 36 4.64 9.85 21.27
N GLY A 37 5.85 9.33 21.08
CA GLY A 37 6.38 8.23 21.88
C GLY A 37 6.07 6.83 21.33
N PHE A 38 5.67 6.72 20.04
CA PHE A 38 5.40 5.46 19.35
C PHE A 38 6.37 5.25 18.17
N PRO A 39 7.69 5.14 18.42
CA PRO A 39 8.69 5.05 17.35
C PRO A 39 8.57 3.79 16.50
N ASN A 40 8.09 2.66 17.04
CA ASN A 40 7.94 1.43 16.27
C ASN A 40 6.70 1.49 15.37
N ILE A 41 5.60 2.08 15.84
CA ILE A 41 4.45 2.40 14.97
C ILE A 41 4.85 3.41 13.89
N GLY A 42 5.71 4.37 14.21
CA GLY A 42 6.30 5.27 13.22
C GLY A 42 7.07 4.51 12.12
N ARG A 43 7.88 3.53 12.52
CA ARG A 43 8.58 2.62 11.59
C ARG A 43 7.61 1.82 10.71
N LEU A 44 6.52 1.28 11.30
CA LEU A 44 5.49 0.58 10.54
C LEU A 44 4.87 1.47 9.47
N PHE A 45 4.50 2.70 9.82
CA PHE A 45 4.00 3.67 8.85
C PHE A 45 5.02 3.94 7.72
N ARG A 46 6.32 4.07 8.05
CA ARG A 46 7.37 4.28 7.02
C ARG A 46 7.53 3.06 6.10
N ALA A 47 7.47 1.86 6.66
CA ALA A 47 7.56 0.63 5.90
C ALA A 47 6.39 0.49 4.92
N ILE A 48 5.15 0.66 5.40
CA ILE A 48 3.96 0.58 4.55
C ILE A 48 3.92 1.76 3.57
N SER A 49 4.31 2.98 3.98
CA SER A 49 4.49 4.10 3.02
C SER A 49 5.37 3.71 1.83
N TYR A 50 6.47 2.99 2.07
CA TYR A 50 7.29 2.49 0.96
C TYR A 50 6.55 1.43 0.11
N ALA A 51 5.71 0.59 0.71
CA ALA A 51 4.86 -0.35 -0.05
C ALA A 51 3.88 0.40 -0.96
N GLU A 52 3.23 1.47 -0.49
CA GLU A 52 2.34 2.30 -1.30
C GLU A 52 3.08 2.99 -2.47
N TRP A 53 4.33 3.43 -2.24
CA TRP A 53 5.16 3.87 -3.34
C TRP A 53 5.44 2.76 -4.36
N VAL A 54 5.64 1.52 -3.94
CA VAL A 54 5.82 0.36 -4.84
C VAL A 54 4.54 0.13 -5.66
N HIS A 55 3.35 0.21 -5.04
CA HIS A 55 2.07 0.08 -5.72
C HIS A 55 1.87 1.20 -6.75
N ALA A 56 2.00 2.46 -6.33
CA ALA A 56 1.92 3.62 -7.22
C ALA A 56 2.86 3.50 -8.42
N ARG A 57 4.14 3.16 -8.18
CA ARG A 57 5.12 2.92 -9.23
C ARG A 57 4.69 1.82 -10.20
N ASN A 58 4.14 0.72 -9.70
CA ASN A 58 3.69 -0.39 -10.53
C ASN A 58 2.53 0.04 -11.43
N HIS A 59 1.53 0.77 -10.90
CA HIS A 59 0.43 1.31 -11.68
C HIS A 59 0.92 2.30 -12.75
N PHE A 60 1.83 3.20 -12.37
CA PHE A 60 2.42 4.16 -13.31
C PHE A 60 3.21 3.48 -14.43
N ASN A 61 3.95 2.41 -14.13
CA ASN A 61 4.70 1.66 -15.14
C ASN A 61 3.80 0.96 -16.18
N VAL A 62 2.58 0.57 -15.80
CA VAL A 62 1.59 0.04 -16.76
C VAL A 62 1.10 1.15 -17.70
N LEU A 63 1.03 2.38 -17.20
CA LEU A 63 0.62 3.58 -17.96
C LEU A 63 1.74 4.22 -18.79
N LYS A 64 2.95 3.70 -18.78
CA LYS A 64 4.17 4.31 -19.36
C LYS A 64 4.03 4.80 -20.80
N ASP A 65 3.16 4.16 -21.59
CA ASP A 65 2.92 4.52 -22.99
C ASP A 65 1.71 5.48 -23.18
N GLN A 66 1.03 5.84 -22.07
CA GLN A 66 -0.09 6.79 -22.02
C GLN A 66 0.44 8.20 -21.72
N VAL A 67 1.24 8.74 -22.65
CA VAL A 67 1.92 10.04 -22.47
C VAL A 67 0.94 11.19 -22.59
N GLY A 68 1.00 12.14 -21.68
CA GLY A 68 0.18 13.37 -21.68
C GLY A 68 -0.47 13.64 -20.34
N ASP A 69 -1.18 14.75 -20.27
CA ASP A 69 -1.89 15.17 -19.06
C ASP A 69 -3.17 14.35 -18.87
N ALA A 70 -3.48 14.03 -17.61
CA ALA A 70 -4.72 13.38 -17.25
C ALA A 70 -5.21 13.89 -15.88
N THR A 71 -6.53 14.00 -15.74
CA THR A 71 -7.13 14.23 -14.42
C THR A 71 -7.14 12.92 -13.64
N VAL A 72 -6.68 12.97 -12.39
CA VAL A 72 -6.72 11.84 -11.46
C VAL A 72 -7.74 12.15 -10.38
N ALA A 73 -8.70 11.25 -10.18
CA ALA A 73 -9.66 11.29 -9.09
C ALA A 73 -9.50 10.06 -8.21
N ALA A 74 -9.19 10.29 -6.94
CA ALA A 74 -9.07 9.23 -5.95
C ALA A 74 -9.56 9.74 -4.59
N GLY A 75 -10.20 8.86 -3.80
CA GLY A 75 -10.55 9.14 -2.42
C GLY A 75 -9.34 9.05 -1.52
N GLY A 76 -9.37 9.77 -0.39
CA GLY A 76 -8.31 9.69 0.61
C GLY A 76 -8.77 10.20 1.97
N VAL A 77 -8.19 9.65 3.03
CA VAL A 77 -8.36 10.16 4.39
C VAL A 77 -7.44 11.36 4.58
N PHE A 78 -7.95 12.43 5.18
CA PHE A 78 -7.20 13.62 5.53
C PHE A 78 -7.30 13.89 7.02
N GLY A 79 -6.27 14.49 7.57
CA GLY A 79 -6.20 14.87 8.95
C GLY A 79 -4.95 14.35 9.66
N LEU A 80 -4.65 14.98 10.78
CA LEU A 80 -3.61 14.59 11.71
C LEU A 80 -4.21 14.65 13.10
N THR A 81 -4.51 13.47 13.65
CA THR A 81 -5.17 13.28 14.93
C THR A 81 -4.27 12.53 15.90
N ASN A 82 -4.83 11.84 16.88
CA ASN A 82 -4.04 10.97 17.75
C ASN A 82 -3.67 9.66 17.03
N ILE A 83 -2.74 8.92 17.61
CA ILE A 83 -2.18 7.69 17.02
C ILE A 83 -3.25 6.62 16.72
N VAL A 84 -4.25 6.48 17.59
CA VAL A 84 -5.31 5.46 17.44
C VAL A 84 -6.22 5.79 16.26
N GLU A 85 -6.57 7.07 16.09
CA GLU A 85 -7.39 7.53 14.97
C GLU A 85 -6.63 7.51 13.64
N ASN A 86 -5.34 7.86 13.64
CA ASN A 86 -4.49 7.76 12.45
C ASN A 86 -4.38 6.28 11.99
N LEU A 87 -4.17 5.34 12.92
CA LEU A 87 -4.17 3.90 12.64
C LEU A 87 -5.54 3.39 12.17
N GLN A 88 -6.64 3.92 12.73
CA GLN A 88 -7.98 3.58 12.24
C GLN A 88 -8.17 4.06 10.80
N GLY A 89 -7.77 5.29 10.48
CA GLY A 89 -7.85 5.83 9.12
C GLY A 89 -7.00 5.05 8.13
N ALA A 90 -5.82 4.55 8.55
CA ALA A 90 -5.00 3.66 7.74
C ALA A 90 -5.71 2.32 7.51
N PHE A 91 -6.15 1.65 8.57
CA PHE A 91 -6.87 0.38 8.48
C PHE A 91 -8.11 0.47 7.59
N ASP A 92 -8.93 1.51 7.75
CA ASP A 92 -10.15 1.71 6.95
C ASP A 92 -9.82 1.94 5.46
N GLY A 93 -8.69 2.60 5.17
CA GLY A 93 -8.18 2.76 3.81
C GLY A 93 -7.87 1.40 3.16
N GLU A 94 -7.06 0.57 3.84
CA GLU A 94 -6.71 -0.77 3.35
C GLU A 94 -7.97 -1.65 3.15
N VAL A 95 -8.92 -1.62 4.10
CA VAL A 95 -10.19 -2.36 4.00
C VAL A 95 -11.00 -1.89 2.79
N HIS A 96 -11.07 -0.58 2.53
CA HIS A 96 -11.73 -0.07 1.34
C HIS A 96 -11.10 -0.60 0.05
N GLU A 97 -9.77 -0.63 -0.02
CA GLU A 97 -9.03 -1.15 -1.17
C GLU A 97 -9.23 -2.64 -1.36
N ILE A 98 -9.25 -3.42 -0.28
CA ILE A 98 -9.46 -4.87 -0.27
C ILE A 98 -10.88 -5.24 -0.71
N ASP A 99 -11.89 -4.53 -0.19
CA ASP A 99 -13.29 -4.95 -0.31
C ASP A 99 -14.02 -4.27 -1.48
N GLN A 100 -13.63 -3.05 -1.84
CA GLN A 100 -14.38 -2.21 -2.78
C GLN A 100 -13.61 -1.86 -4.04
N MET A 101 -12.34 -1.44 -3.93
CA MET A 101 -11.61 -0.84 -5.04
C MET A 101 -10.91 -1.91 -5.92
N TYR A 102 -9.95 -2.62 -5.37
CA TYR A 102 -9.13 -3.56 -6.15
C TYR A 102 -9.88 -4.76 -6.71
N PRO A 103 -10.90 -5.35 -6.06
CA PRO A 103 -11.68 -6.41 -6.69
C PRO A 103 -12.33 -5.99 -8.00
N VAL A 104 -12.89 -4.77 -8.04
CA VAL A 104 -13.52 -4.23 -9.26
C VAL A 104 -12.47 -3.95 -10.34
N TYR A 105 -11.34 -3.33 -9.96
CA TYR A 105 -10.27 -2.98 -10.90
C TYR A 105 -9.63 -4.24 -11.51
N LEU A 106 -9.38 -5.24 -10.68
CA LEU A 106 -8.80 -6.51 -11.09
C LEU A 106 -9.70 -7.27 -12.06
N GLU A 107 -11.00 -7.41 -11.74
CA GLU A 107 -11.94 -8.10 -12.62
C GLU A 107 -12.16 -7.35 -13.94
N THR A 108 -12.14 -6.01 -13.92
CA THR A 108 -12.20 -5.21 -15.15
C THR A 108 -10.96 -5.44 -16.03
N ALA A 109 -9.76 -5.43 -15.43
CA ALA A 109 -8.52 -5.69 -16.16
C ALA A 109 -8.50 -7.10 -16.78
N ARG A 110 -9.03 -8.10 -16.04
CA ARG A 110 -9.21 -9.48 -16.54
C ARG A 110 -10.17 -9.54 -17.73
N PHE A 111 -11.34 -8.93 -17.58
CA PHE A 111 -12.35 -8.86 -18.65
C PHE A 111 -11.82 -8.18 -19.90
N GLN A 112 -10.99 -7.16 -19.74
CA GLN A 112 -10.38 -6.41 -20.84
C GLN A 112 -9.06 -7.02 -21.35
N GLU A 113 -8.63 -8.15 -20.79
CA GLU A 113 -7.39 -8.86 -21.14
C GLU A 113 -6.11 -8.02 -20.98
N GLU A 114 -6.11 -7.05 -20.05
CA GLU A 114 -5.00 -6.15 -19.73
C GLU A 114 -4.06 -6.78 -18.68
N LYS A 115 -3.24 -7.74 -19.10
CA LYS A 115 -2.44 -8.60 -18.21
C LYS A 115 -1.45 -7.86 -17.30
N ASP A 116 -0.88 -6.75 -17.76
CA ASP A 116 0.05 -5.96 -16.93
C ASP A 116 -0.71 -5.20 -15.83
N ALA A 117 -1.92 -4.70 -16.13
CA ALA A 117 -2.80 -4.09 -15.14
C ALA A 117 -3.34 -5.14 -14.13
N GLU A 118 -3.78 -6.31 -14.63
CA GLU A 118 -4.19 -7.44 -13.79
C GLU A 118 -3.10 -7.77 -12.76
N ARG A 119 -1.84 -7.90 -13.20
CA ARG A 119 -0.72 -8.18 -12.31
C ARG A 119 -0.49 -7.06 -11.29
N SER A 120 -0.57 -5.80 -11.72
CA SER A 120 -0.36 -4.64 -10.86
C SER A 120 -1.42 -4.55 -9.76
N PHE A 121 -2.69 -4.70 -10.11
CA PHE A 121 -3.80 -4.72 -9.14
C PHE A 121 -3.77 -5.95 -8.22
N HIS A 122 -3.39 -7.13 -8.76
CA HIS A 122 -3.24 -8.33 -7.94
C HIS A 122 -2.15 -8.16 -6.87
N TYR A 123 -1.02 -7.53 -7.22
CA TYR A 123 0.07 -7.29 -6.28
C TYR A 123 -0.37 -6.39 -5.13
N ALA A 124 -0.99 -5.25 -5.43
CA ALA A 124 -1.50 -4.35 -4.43
C ALA A 124 -2.57 -5.05 -3.56
N LEU A 125 -3.66 -5.54 -4.14
CA LEU A 125 -4.72 -6.25 -3.39
C LEU A 125 -4.20 -7.34 -2.43
N SER A 126 -3.13 -8.02 -2.83
CA SER A 126 -2.57 -9.08 -2.00
C SER A 126 -1.71 -8.54 -0.86
N ALA A 127 -1.05 -7.40 -1.05
CA ALA A 127 -0.24 -6.74 -0.04
C ALA A 127 -1.12 -6.00 0.99
N GLU A 128 -2.20 -5.32 0.55
CA GLU A 128 -3.11 -4.58 1.45
C GLU A 128 -3.73 -5.46 2.52
N LYS A 129 -3.96 -6.74 2.23
CA LYS A 129 -4.43 -7.71 3.23
C LYS A 129 -3.48 -7.90 4.41
N GLU A 130 -2.18 -7.77 4.18
CA GLU A 130 -1.18 -7.81 5.25
C GLU A 130 -1.06 -6.44 5.93
N HIS A 131 -1.12 -5.34 5.18
CA HIS A 131 -1.11 -4.00 5.74
C HIS A 131 -2.27 -3.78 6.72
N ALA A 132 -3.49 -4.16 6.34
CA ALA A 132 -4.66 -4.09 7.22
C ALA A 132 -4.44 -4.85 8.55
N LYS A 133 -3.85 -6.05 8.51
CA LYS A 133 -3.54 -6.83 9.73
C LYS A 133 -2.52 -6.10 10.61
N LEU A 134 -1.47 -5.57 10.00
CA LEU A 134 -0.40 -4.85 10.70
C LEU A 134 -0.93 -3.57 11.36
N PHE A 135 -1.72 -2.77 10.65
CA PHE A 135 -2.35 -1.58 11.21
C PHE A 135 -3.35 -1.91 12.32
N LYS A 136 -4.12 -2.98 12.17
CA LYS A 136 -5.06 -3.43 13.22
C LYS A 136 -4.33 -3.86 14.48
N LYS A 137 -3.25 -4.65 14.35
CA LYS A 137 -2.39 -5.06 15.46
C LYS A 137 -1.82 -3.84 16.18
N ALA A 138 -1.25 -2.90 15.43
CA ALA A 138 -0.67 -1.67 15.97
C ALA A 138 -1.72 -0.80 16.69
N GLN A 139 -2.92 -0.68 16.14
CA GLN A 139 -4.02 0.07 16.74
C GLN A 139 -4.48 -0.55 18.08
N ASP A 140 -4.57 -1.87 18.16
CA ASP A 140 -5.01 -2.55 19.39
C ASP A 140 -3.99 -2.40 20.52
N LEU A 141 -2.69 -2.26 20.19
CA LEU A 141 -1.65 -1.90 21.16
C LEU A 141 -1.73 -0.41 21.53
N ALA A 142 -1.87 0.48 20.55
CA ALA A 142 -1.98 1.92 20.79
C ALA A 142 -3.19 2.29 21.68
N LYS A 143 -4.31 1.59 21.59
CA LYS A 143 -5.46 1.73 22.49
C LYS A 143 -5.13 1.43 23.96
N GLN A 144 -4.04 0.72 24.21
CA GLN A 144 -3.53 0.38 25.56
C GLN A 144 -2.34 1.28 25.94
N ASP A 145 -2.09 2.34 25.18
CA ASP A 145 -0.91 3.22 25.34
C ASP A 145 0.42 2.44 25.21
N LYS A 146 0.45 1.44 24.31
CA LYS A 146 1.63 0.61 24.03
C LYS A 146 2.05 0.76 22.57
N ASP A 147 3.37 0.87 22.36
CA ASP A 147 3.97 0.76 21.03
C ASP A 147 4.01 -0.71 20.57
N THR A 148 4.23 -0.94 19.27
CA THR A 148 4.58 -2.27 18.77
C THR A 148 5.98 -2.65 19.27
N ASP A 149 6.34 -3.93 19.14
CA ASP A 149 7.69 -4.36 19.45
C ASP A 149 8.74 -3.76 18.48
N ASN A 150 10.03 -3.93 18.83
CA ASN A 150 11.13 -3.40 18.02
C ASN A 150 11.53 -4.35 16.89
N SER A 151 10.61 -5.17 16.38
CA SER A 151 10.87 -6.08 15.27
C SER A 151 11.22 -5.33 14.00
N LYS A 152 12.10 -5.91 13.20
CA LYS A 152 12.37 -5.44 11.85
C LYS A 152 11.16 -5.66 10.96
N ILE A 153 10.96 -4.77 10.02
CA ILE A 153 9.90 -4.87 9.02
C ILE A 153 10.55 -4.99 7.64
N TYR A 154 10.09 -5.93 6.84
CA TYR A 154 10.61 -6.18 5.51
C TYR A 154 9.55 -5.94 4.47
N VAL A 155 9.89 -5.19 3.43
CA VAL A 155 8.98 -4.86 2.32
C VAL A 155 9.55 -5.37 1.01
N CYS A 156 8.75 -6.11 0.27
CA CYS A 156 9.08 -6.57 -1.07
C CYS A 156 9.12 -5.40 -2.06
N PRO A 157 10.25 -5.10 -2.72
CA PRO A 157 10.36 -3.95 -3.62
C PRO A 157 9.65 -4.17 -4.98
N ILE A 158 9.06 -5.34 -5.19
CA ILE A 158 8.37 -5.69 -6.45
C ILE A 158 6.85 -5.55 -6.29
N CYS A 159 6.27 -6.03 -5.18
CA CYS A 159 4.81 -6.09 -5.01
C CYS A 159 4.29 -5.39 -3.75
N GLY A 160 5.14 -4.83 -2.89
CA GLY A 160 4.71 -4.17 -1.66
C GLY A 160 4.44 -5.10 -0.48
N PHE A 161 4.45 -6.43 -0.65
CA PHE A 161 4.25 -7.37 0.47
C PHE A 161 5.13 -7.01 1.66
N THR A 162 4.50 -6.83 2.83
CA THR A 162 5.14 -6.37 4.06
C THR A 162 5.01 -7.44 5.14
N VAL A 163 6.10 -7.69 5.87
CA VAL A 163 6.16 -8.70 6.94
C VAL A 163 7.07 -8.25 8.07
N GLU A 164 6.70 -8.58 9.32
CA GLU A 164 7.52 -8.36 10.51
C GLU A 164 8.50 -9.53 10.74
N GLU A 165 9.53 -9.30 11.55
CA GLU A 165 10.53 -10.23 12.05
C GLU A 165 11.53 -10.73 10.99
N GLU A 166 11.09 -11.47 10.00
CA GLU A 166 11.96 -12.09 9.00
C GLU A 166 11.32 -12.11 7.60
N ALA A 167 12.09 -11.69 6.59
CA ALA A 167 11.67 -11.83 5.20
C ALA A 167 11.63 -13.32 4.79
N PRO A 168 10.60 -13.77 4.07
CA PRO A 168 10.52 -15.15 3.59
C PRO A 168 11.56 -15.42 2.49
N GLU A 169 12.01 -16.66 2.36
CA GLU A 169 12.97 -17.07 1.32
C GLU A 169 12.53 -16.70 -0.10
N LYS A 170 11.21 -16.69 -0.33
CA LYS A 170 10.57 -16.17 -1.55
C LYS A 170 9.30 -15.41 -1.17
N CYS A 171 9.10 -14.26 -1.78
CA CYS A 171 7.87 -13.50 -1.62
C CYS A 171 6.65 -14.36 -2.00
N PRO A 172 5.63 -14.49 -1.13
CA PRO A 172 4.47 -15.32 -1.40
C PRO A 172 3.58 -14.77 -2.53
N ILE A 173 3.72 -13.49 -2.89
CA ILE A 173 2.92 -12.83 -3.93
C ILE A 173 3.65 -12.89 -5.28
N CYS A 174 4.88 -12.41 -5.35
CA CYS A 174 5.59 -12.23 -6.63
C CYS A 174 6.77 -13.19 -6.85
N GLY A 175 7.14 -13.99 -5.84
CA GLY A 175 8.19 -15.01 -5.94
C GLY A 175 9.63 -14.47 -5.86
N VAL A 176 9.84 -13.17 -5.66
CA VAL A 176 11.19 -12.59 -5.54
C VAL A 176 11.91 -13.15 -4.31
N LYS A 177 13.25 -13.24 -4.38
CA LYS A 177 14.07 -13.79 -3.30
C LYS A 177 14.20 -12.83 -2.12
N LYS A 178 14.47 -13.39 -0.94
CA LYS A 178 14.66 -12.73 0.36
C LYS A 178 15.65 -11.57 0.33
N ASP A 179 16.76 -11.74 -0.37
CA ASP A 179 17.85 -10.77 -0.45
C ASP A 179 17.48 -9.42 -1.11
N LEU A 180 16.33 -9.36 -1.79
CA LEU A 180 15.81 -8.14 -2.39
C LEU A 180 14.87 -7.35 -1.46
N PHE A 181 14.40 -7.93 -0.36
CA PHE A 181 13.53 -7.22 0.57
C PHE A 181 14.24 -6.03 1.20
N LYS A 182 13.54 -4.90 1.28
CA LYS A 182 14.02 -3.72 1.98
C LYS A 182 13.67 -3.83 3.46
N GLU A 183 14.68 -3.67 4.32
CA GLU A 183 14.53 -3.63 5.77
C GLU A 183 14.23 -2.21 6.27
N PHE A 184 13.37 -2.12 7.28
CA PHE A 184 12.99 -0.94 8.03
C PHE A 184 13.14 -1.14 9.53
#